data_ec9ddf28c6907281f7432b160f098a3e
#
_entry.id   ec9ddf28c6907281f7432b160f098a3e
#
_cell.length_a   1.000
_cell.length_b   1.000
_cell.length_c   1.000
_cell.angle_alpha   90.00
_cell.angle_beta   90.00
_cell.angle_gamma   90.00
#
_symmetry.space_group_name_H-M   'P 1'
#
loop_
_entity.id
_entity.type
_entity.pdbx_description
1 polymer ?
#
loop_
_entity_poly.entity_id
_entity_poly.type
_entity_poly.pdbx_seq_one_letter_code
_entity_poly.pdbx_strand_id
1 'polypeptide(L)'
;GAWTQNPTKWDMGYLDCLYGHEWELTKSPAGAHQWTPKKNGQKIKMVPDAHNKNVFHPPMMQTTDISMKVDPSYGPITKHFHENPKEFHDAFARAWFKLTHRDMGPRSCYLGSDVPKEELIWQDPIDKPKYKLKSKDINDLKNKISKSKMSVSDLVSTAWASASTFRGSDKRGGANGARIMLEPQKNWKVNNP
;
A
#
# COMPACT_ATOMS: atom_id res chain seq x y z
N GLY A 1 -16.64 5.80 -11.82
CA GLY A 1 -16.66 5.07 -13.09
C GLY A 1 -17.57 3.85 -13.06
N ALA A 2 -17.78 3.28 -14.23
CA ALA A 2 -18.50 2.03 -14.43
C ALA A 2 -17.59 1.12 -15.27
N TRP A 3 -16.83 0.27 -14.60
CA TRP A 3 -15.64 -0.36 -15.20
C TRP A 3 -15.83 -1.81 -15.65
N THR A 4 -16.77 -2.55 -15.09
CA THR A 4 -16.91 -3.99 -15.34
C THR A 4 -18.36 -4.44 -15.27
N GLN A 5 -18.67 -5.50 -16.02
CA GLN A 5 -19.98 -6.15 -15.97
C GLN A 5 -20.20 -6.96 -14.69
N ASN A 6 -19.12 -7.35 -14.00
CA ASN A 6 -19.14 -8.20 -12.82
C ASN A 6 -18.50 -7.50 -11.61
N PRO A 7 -19.08 -6.41 -11.07
CA PRO A 7 -18.44 -5.59 -10.05
C PRO A 7 -18.15 -6.29 -8.73
N THR A 8 -18.78 -7.43 -8.48
CA THR A 8 -18.59 -8.24 -7.26
C THR A 8 -17.68 -9.46 -7.48
N LYS A 9 -17.08 -9.59 -8.66
CA LYS A 9 -16.24 -10.73 -9.00
C LYS A 9 -14.83 -10.25 -9.37
N TRP A 10 -13.82 -10.95 -8.86
CA TRP A 10 -12.44 -10.77 -9.30
C TRP A 10 -12.25 -11.46 -10.66
N ASP A 11 -12.06 -10.68 -11.70
CA ASP A 11 -11.83 -11.15 -13.07
C ASP A 11 -11.05 -10.09 -13.89
N MET A 12 -10.89 -10.32 -15.18
CA MET A 12 -10.22 -9.38 -16.09
C MET A 12 -11.14 -8.29 -16.64
N GLY A 13 -12.39 -8.21 -16.19
CA GLY A 13 -13.43 -7.37 -16.75
C GLY A 13 -13.08 -5.88 -16.86
N TYR A 14 -12.24 -5.35 -15.96
CA TYR A 14 -11.73 -3.99 -16.05
C TYR A 14 -10.82 -3.79 -17.27
N LEU A 15 -9.82 -4.64 -17.45
CA LEU A 15 -8.89 -4.55 -18.58
C LEU A 15 -9.58 -4.91 -19.91
N ASP A 16 -10.48 -5.89 -19.89
CA ASP A 16 -11.32 -6.22 -21.05
C ASP A 16 -12.15 -5.02 -21.50
N CYS A 17 -12.72 -4.29 -20.57
CA CYS A 17 -13.48 -3.09 -20.86
C CYS A 17 -12.58 -1.97 -21.38
N LEU A 18 -11.45 -1.71 -20.72
CA LEU A 18 -10.50 -0.64 -21.09
C LEU A 18 -9.95 -0.84 -22.51
N TYR A 19 -9.54 -2.06 -22.85
CA TYR A 19 -8.97 -2.38 -24.15
C TYR A 19 -10.02 -2.70 -25.21
N GLY A 20 -11.20 -3.15 -24.81
CA GLY A 20 -12.30 -3.54 -25.71
C GLY A 20 -13.03 -2.37 -26.38
N HIS A 21 -12.73 -1.14 -25.99
CA HIS A 21 -13.39 0.05 -26.55
C HIS A 21 -12.38 1.13 -26.98
N GLU A 22 -12.78 1.92 -27.96
CA GLU A 22 -12.25 3.27 -28.18
C GLU A 22 -13.03 4.25 -27.29
N TRP A 23 -12.35 5.23 -26.74
CA TRP A 23 -12.89 6.14 -25.75
C TRP A 23 -12.95 7.56 -26.26
N GLU A 24 -14.01 8.29 -25.91
CA GLU A 24 -14.15 9.72 -26.17
C GLU A 24 -14.41 10.49 -24.87
N LEU A 25 -13.83 11.68 -24.78
CA LEU A 25 -13.97 12.56 -23.63
C LEU A 25 -15.39 13.11 -23.55
N THR A 26 -16.00 13.05 -22.39
CA THR A 26 -17.31 13.63 -22.09
C THR A 26 -17.30 14.29 -20.70
N LYS A 27 -18.41 14.84 -20.29
CA LYS A 27 -18.58 15.42 -18.96
C LYS A 27 -19.73 14.74 -18.22
N SER A 28 -19.55 14.57 -16.92
CA SER A 28 -20.61 14.17 -16.01
C SER A 28 -21.65 15.28 -15.87
N PRO A 29 -22.84 15.00 -15.31
CA PRO A 29 -23.82 16.05 -15.00
C PRO A 29 -23.27 17.17 -14.10
N ALA A 30 -22.28 16.85 -13.25
CA ALA A 30 -21.59 17.83 -12.40
C ALA A 30 -20.39 18.53 -13.08
N GLY A 31 -20.17 18.30 -14.38
CA GLY A 31 -19.12 18.95 -15.17
C GLY A 31 -17.73 18.30 -15.09
N ALA A 32 -17.56 17.21 -14.34
CA ALA A 32 -16.28 16.49 -14.26
C ALA A 32 -15.96 15.73 -15.56
N HIS A 33 -14.71 15.72 -15.95
CA HIS A 33 -14.25 14.96 -17.11
C HIS A 33 -14.38 13.45 -16.87
N GLN A 34 -14.93 12.76 -17.86
CA GLN A 34 -15.05 11.31 -17.90
C GLN A 34 -15.00 10.81 -19.34
N TRP A 35 -14.86 9.52 -19.53
CA TRP A 35 -14.68 8.92 -20.85
C TRP A 35 -15.75 7.85 -21.08
N THR A 36 -16.37 7.90 -22.24
CA THR A 36 -17.40 6.95 -22.66
C THR A 36 -16.96 6.24 -23.95
N PRO A 37 -17.42 4.99 -24.20
CA PRO A 37 -17.14 4.33 -25.47
C PRO A 37 -17.63 5.13 -26.66
N LYS A 38 -16.79 5.27 -27.68
CA LYS A 38 -17.19 5.87 -28.96
C LYS A 38 -18.33 5.08 -29.62
N LYS A 39 -19.29 5.79 -30.15
CA LYS A 39 -20.40 5.22 -30.94
C LYS A 39 -19.93 4.94 -32.37
N ASN A 40 -19.11 3.91 -32.56
CA ASN A 40 -18.54 3.52 -33.85
C ASN A 40 -19.17 2.22 -34.42
N GLY A 41 -20.39 1.88 -34.01
CA GLY A 41 -21.10 0.67 -34.42
C GLY A 41 -20.71 -0.59 -33.62
N GLN A 42 -19.78 -0.50 -32.68
CA GLN A 42 -19.44 -1.63 -31.82
C GLN A 42 -20.54 -1.86 -30.76
N LYS A 43 -20.76 -3.13 -30.44
CA LYS A 43 -21.66 -3.50 -29.34
C LYS A 43 -21.03 -3.11 -28.00
N ILE A 44 -21.64 -2.11 -27.35
CA ILE A 44 -21.23 -1.68 -26.02
C ILE A 44 -21.78 -2.67 -24.99
N LYS A 45 -20.90 -3.27 -24.19
CA LYS A 45 -21.27 -4.11 -23.07
C LYS A 45 -21.64 -3.21 -21.89
N MET A 46 -22.91 -3.26 -21.49
CA MET A 46 -23.44 -2.43 -20.42
C MET A 46 -22.98 -2.92 -19.05
N VAL A 47 -22.81 -2.00 -18.11
CA VAL A 47 -22.41 -2.25 -16.72
C VAL A 47 -23.62 -2.11 -15.82
N PRO A 48 -23.84 -3.02 -14.85
CA PRO A 48 -24.98 -2.92 -13.92
C PRO A 48 -24.83 -1.70 -12.99
N ASP A 49 -25.96 -1.12 -12.64
CA ASP A 49 -26.02 -0.06 -11.63
C ASP A 49 -25.64 -0.60 -10.24
N ALA A 50 -25.04 0.25 -9.41
CA ALA A 50 -24.58 -0.14 -8.08
C ALA A 50 -25.71 -0.48 -7.09
N HIS A 51 -26.90 0.10 -7.29
CA HIS A 51 -28.02 0.01 -6.36
C HIS A 51 -29.22 -0.71 -6.94
N ASN A 52 -29.40 -0.65 -8.27
CA ASN A 52 -30.57 -1.22 -8.94
C ASN A 52 -30.14 -2.25 -10.00
N LYS A 53 -30.32 -3.51 -9.70
CA LYS A 53 -29.96 -4.66 -10.57
C LYS A 53 -30.63 -4.64 -11.95
N ASN A 54 -31.73 -3.90 -12.12
CA ASN A 54 -32.47 -3.82 -13.37
C ASN A 54 -32.07 -2.63 -14.24
N VAL A 55 -31.12 -1.80 -13.75
CA VAL A 55 -30.60 -0.64 -14.47
C VAL A 55 -29.19 -0.92 -14.93
N PHE A 56 -28.87 -0.50 -16.16
CA PHE A 56 -27.55 -0.69 -16.76
C PHE A 56 -27.09 0.61 -17.38
N HIS A 57 -25.78 0.85 -17.30
CA HIS A 57 -25.12 2.04 -17.84
C HIS A 57 -24.06 1.66 -18.86
N PRO A 58 -23.75 2.54 -19.83
CA PRO A 58 -22.53 2.41 -20.62
C PRO A 58 -21.29 2.39 -19.69
N PRO A 59 -20.23 1.68 -20.06
CA PRO A 59 -18.98 1.79 -19.33
C PRO A 59 -18.50 3.23 -19.26
N MET A 60 -17.88 3.58 -18.15
CA MET A 60 -17.40 4.94 -17.89
C MET A 60 -16.02 4.89 -17.25
N MET A 61 -15.02 5.42 -17.95
CA MET A 61 -13.64 5.50 -17.48
C MET A 61 -13.32 6.91 -17.00
N GLN A 62 -12.41 7.01 -16.07
CA GLN A 62 -11.78 8.27 -15.66
C GLN A 62 -10.53 8.52 -16.50
N THR A 63 -10.01 9.75 -16.46
CA THR A 63 -8.77 10.08 -17.17
C THR A 63 -7.58 9.23 -16.69
N THR A 64 -7.56 8.89 -15.42
CA THR A 64 -6.56 7.97 -14.84
C THR A 64 -6.66 6.56 -15.41
N ASP A 65 -7.87 6.08 -15.70
CA ASP A 65 -8.05 4.77 -16.34
C ASP A 65 -7.54 4.80 -17.78
N ILE A 66 -7.85 5.87 -18.52
CA ILE A 66 -7.35 6.02 -19.89
C ILE A 66 -5.82 6.10 -19.93
N SER A 67 -5.21 6.77 -18.94
CA SER A 67 -3.76 6.84 -18.86
C SER A 67 -3.11 5.46 -18.75
N MET A 68 -3.77 4.50 -18.10
CA MET A 68 -3.30 3.11 -18.05
C MET A 68 -3.20 2.43 -19.42
N LYS A 69 -3.91 2.95 -20.43
CA LYS A 69 -3.87 2.44 -21.81
C LYS A 69 -2.93 3.23 -22.71
N VAL A 70 -2.87 4.56 -22.54
CA VAL A 70 -2.24 5.44 -23.54
C VAL A 70 -0.89 6.02 -23.11
N ASP A 71 -0.60 6.02 -21.80
CA ASP A 71 0.69 6.49 -21.29
C ASP A 71 1.81 5.54 -21.75
N PRO A 72 2.94 6.06 -22.25
CA PRO A 72 4.03 5.25 -22.79
C PRO A 72 4.71 4.35 -21.73
N SER A 73 4.61 4.69 -20.45
CA SER A 73 5.16 3.87 -19.37
C SER A 73 4.15 2.83 -18.86
N TYR A 74 2.88 3.20 -18.72
CA TYR A 74 1.84 2.31 -18.19
C TYR A 74 1.23 1.40 -19.26
N GLY A 75 1.01 1.90 -20.47
CA GLY A 75 0.34 1.16 -21.54
C GLY A 75 0.94 -0.21 -21.84
N PRO A 76 2.27 -0.34 -22.02
CA PRO A 76 2.91 -1.62 -22.23
C PRO A 76 2.69 -2.62 -21.08
N ILE A 77 2.73 -2.13 -19.82
CA ILE A 77 2.56 -2.96 -18.62
C ILE A 77 1.12 -3.46 -18.52
N THR A 78 0.15 -2.57 -18.67
CA THR A 78 -1.27 -2.95 -18.54
C THR A 78 -1.73 -3.82 -19.71
N LYS A 79 -1.19 -3.59 -20.91
CA LYS A 79 -1.42 -4.47 -22.06
C LYS A 79 -0.86 -5.87 -21.80
N HIS A 80 0.37 -5.95 -21.30
CA HIS A 80 0.98 -7.22 -20.91
C HIS A 80 0.11 -7.97 -19.91
N PHE A 81 -0.38 -7.30 -18.87
CA PHE A 81 -1.28 -7.89 -17.88
C PHE A 81 -2.64 -8.31 -18.46
N HIS A 82 -3.17 -7.57 -19.42
CA HIS A 82 -4.39 -7.96 -20.14
C HIS A 82 -4.19 -9.27 -20.91
N GLU A 83 -3.04 -9.44 -21.54
CA GLU A 83 -2.68 -10.64 -22.30
C GLU A 83 -2.23 -11.80 -21.40
N ASN A 84 -1.83 -11.54 -20.16
CA ASN A 84 -1.31 -12.52 -19.20
C ASN A 84 -2.03 -12.44 -17.82
N PRO A 85 -3.29 -12.89 -17.74
CA PRO A 85 -4.11 -12.73 -16.52
C PRO A 85 -3.49 -13.31 -15.25
N LYS A 86 -2.78 -14.44 -15.38
CA LYS A 86 -2.12 -15.07 -14.23
C LYS A 86 -1.03 -14.18 -13.61
N GLU A 87 -0.26 -13.51 -14.44
CA GLU A 87 0.77 -12.59 -13.99
C GLU A 87 0.16 -11.32 -13.36
N PHE A 88 -0.95 -10.83 -13.94
CA PHE A 88 -1.72 -9.75 -13.34
C PHE A 88 -2.20 -10.10 -11.93
N HIS A 89 -2.78 -11.28 -11.76
CA HIS A 89 -3.30 -11.71 -10.46
C HIS A 89 -2.19 -11.79 -9.39
N ASP A 90 -1.02 -12.35 -9.75
CA ASP A 90 0.12 -12.43 -8.84
C ASP A 90 0.67 -11.03 -8.50
N ALA A 91 0.88 -10.19 -9.51
CA ALA A 91 1.38 -8.83 -9.32
C ALA A 91 0.43 -7.98 -8.46
N PHE A 92 -0.88 -8.08 -8.70
CA PHE A 92 -1.88 -7.39 -7.90
C PHE A 92 -1.90 -7.87 -6.45
N ALA A 93 -1.88 -9.19 -6.23
CA ALA A 93 -1.86 -9.76 -4.88
C ALA A 93 -0.63 -9.30 -4.09
N ARG A 94 0.54 -9.26 -4.73
CA ARG A 94 1.79 -8.76 -4.13
C ARG A 94 1.73 -7.26 -3.82
N ALA A 95 1.19 -6.46 -4.73
CA ALA A 95 1.03 -5.02 -4.54
C ALA A 95 0.04 -4.72 -3.42
N TRP A 96 -1.07 -5.45 -3.35
CA TRP A 96 -2.07 -5.33 -2.29
C TRP A 96 -1.50 -5.73 -0.93
N PHE A 97 -0.77 -6.83 -0.87
CA PHE A 97 -0.08 -7.26 0.33
C PHE A 97 0.90 -6.19 0.83
N LYS A 98 1.71 -5.62 -0.06
CA LYS A 98 2.61 -4.51 0.27
C LYS A 98 1.85 -3.31 0.79
N LEU A 99 0.77 -2.89 0.11
CA LEU A 99 -0.02 -1.74 0.52
C LEU A 99 -0.58 -1.88 1.93
N THR A 100 -1.10 -3.06 2.26
CA THR A 100 -1.78 -3.31 3.55
C THR A 100 -0.84 -3.67 4.71
N HIS A 101 0.38 -4.11 4.42
CA HIS A 101 1.32 -4.62 5.45
C HIS A 101 2.61 -3.81 5.58
N ARG A 102 2.79 -2.81 4.74
CA ARG A 102 4.01 -2.01 4.68
C ARG A 102 4.43 -1.41 6.02
N ASP A 103 3.48 -0.96 6.81
CA ASP A 103 3.70 -0.27 8.08
C ASP A 103 3.56 -1.19 9.31
N MET A 104 3.38 -2.51 9.10
CA MET A 104 3.21 -3.47 10.17
C MET A 104 4.52 -3.99 10.77
N GLY A 105 5.66 -3.55 10.24
CA GLY A 105 6.97 -4.02 10.70
C GLY A 105 7.33 -5.41 10.16
N PRO A 106 8.24 -6.14 10.83
CA PRO A 106 8.72 -7.43 10.37
C PRO A 106 7.63 -8.51 10.41
N ARG A 107 7.82 -9.56 9.62
CA ARG A 107 6.87 -10.68 9.52
C ARG A 107 6.50 -11.31 10.86
N SER A 108 7.40 -11.27 11.85
CA SER A 108 7.11 -11.73 13.21
C SER A 108 5.96 -11.01 13.92
N CYS A 109 5.56 -9.84 13.43
CA CYS A 109 4.41 -9.08 13.93
C CYS A 109 3.08 -9.53 13.31
N TYR A 110 3.08 -10.37 12.27
CA TYR A 110 1.87 -10.81 11.59
C TYR A 110 1.25 -12.00 12.31
N LEU A 111 -0.08 -12.09 12.28
CA LEU A 111 -0.84 -13.13 12.97
C LEU A 111 -1.64 -13.97 11.96
N GLY A 112 -1.78 -15.24 12.27
CA GLY A 112 -2.61 -16.18 11.52
C GLY A 112 -1.82 -17.19 10.67
N SER A 113 -2.54 -18.19 10.17
CA SER A 113 -1.98 -19.29 9.38
C SER A 113 -1.63 -18.90 7.95
N ASP A 114 -2.28 -17.85 7.44
CA ASP A 114 -2.18 -17.44 6.04
C ASP A 114 -1.04 -16.44 5.78
N VAL A 115 -0.24 -16.15 6.80
CA VAL A 115 0.94 -15.30 6.68
C VAL A 115 1.92 -15.90 5.66
N PRO A 116 2.27 -15.17 4.57
CA PRO A 116 3.23 -15.65 3.59
C PRO A 116 4.59 -15.97 4.25
N LYS A 117 5.20 -17.08 3.85
CA LYS A 117 6.52 -17.48 4.36
C LYS A 117 7.66 -16.67 3.76
N GLU A 118 7.44 -16.10 2.58
CA GLU A 118 8.40 -15.25 1.87
C GLU A 118 8.64 -13.95 2.64
N GLU A 119 9.90 -13.58 2.79
CA GLU A 119 10.30 -12.26 3.28
C GLU A 119 10.63 -11.37 2.08
N LEU A 120 9.87 -10.28 1.96
CA LEU A 120 10.02 -9.36 0.85
C LEU A 120 10.90 -8.17 1.26
N ILE A 121 11.60 -7.59 0.30
CA ILE A 121 12.56 -6.50 0.53
C ILE A 121 11.95 -5.30 1.28
N TRP A 122 10.67 -5.00 1.04
CA TRP A 122 9.98 -3.89 1.70
C TRP A 122 9.56 -4.20 3.15
N GLN A 123 9.63 -5.47 3.58
CA GLN A 123 9.33 -5.87 4.96
C GLN A 123 10.51 -5.60 5.90
N ASP A 124 11.69 -5.34 5.35
CA ASP A 124 12.92 -5.04 6.10
C ASP A 124 13.11 -5.98 7.28
N PRO A 125 13.35 -7.27 7.05
CA PRO A 125 13.50 -8.24 8.13
C PRO A 125 14.55 -7.76 9.13
N ILE A 126 14.21 -7.85 10.41
CA ILE A 126 15.12 -7.47 11.49
C ILE A 126 16.06 -8.66 11.72
N ASP A 127 17.34 -8.44 11.56
CA ASP A 127 18.36 -9.43 11.89
C ASP A 127 18.27 -9.85 13.35
N LYS A 128 18.42 -11.14 13.60
CA LYS A 128 18.53 -11.62 14.97
C LYS A 128 19.76 -11.02 15.63
N PRO A 129 19.68 -10.58 16.89
CA PRO A 129 20.85 -10.06 17.60
C PRO A 129 21.92 -11.15 17.67
N LYS A 130 23.18 -10.77 17.42
CA LYS A 130 24.33 -11.67 17.46
C LYS A 130 24.72 -12.09 18.87
N TYR A 131 23.97 -11.65 19.87
CA TYR A 131 24.21 -11.94 21.29
C TYR A 131 22.89 -12.26 21.98
N LYS A 132 22.97 -12.94 23.13
CA LYS A 132 21.81 -13.16 24.02
C LYS A 132 21.94 -12.25 25.22
N LEU A 133 20.90 -11.45 25.49
CA LEU A 133 20.81 -10.67 26.71
C LEU A 133 20.75 -11.61 27.92
N LYS A 134 21.65 -11.39 28.88
CA LYS A 134 21.64 -12.04 30.18
C LYS A 134 20.94 -11.22 31.21
N SER A 135 20.46 -11.81 32.30
CA SER A 135 19.81 -11.08 33.39
C SER A 135 20.69 -9.97 33.95
N LYS A 136 22.01 -10.14 33.95
CA LYS A 136 22.96 -9.09 34.33
C LYS A 136 22.88 -7.88 33.42
N ASP A 137 22.85 -8.07 32.10
CA ASP A 137 22.79 -6.97 31.14
C ASP A 137 21.51 -6.15 31.31
N ILE A 138 20.37 -6.86 31.54
CA ILE A 138 19.09 -6.22 31.81
C ILE A 138 19.14 -5.40 33.10
N ASN A 139 19.71 -5.92 34.16
CA ASN A 139 19.85 -5.23 35.44
C ASN A 139 20.77 -4.01 35.34
N ASP A 140 21.87 -4.14 34.60
CA ASP A 140 22.81 -3.04 34.38
C ASP A 140 22.14 -1.90 33.59
N LEU A 141 21.34 -2.23 32.56
CA LEU A 141 20.55 -1.23 31.81
C LEU A 141 19.49 -0.54 32.69
N LYS A 142 18.75 -1.33 33.50
CA LYS A 142 17.77 -0.76 34.45
C LYS A 142 18.44 0.17 35.46
N ASN A 143 19.59 -0.20 35.99
CA ASN A 143 20.36 0.65 36.89
C ASN A 143 20.86 1.94 36.24
N LYS A 144 21.32 1.89 34.97
CA LYS A 144 21.70 3.09 34.23
C LYS A 144 20.51 4.04 34.02
N ILE A 145 19.35 3.50 33.64
CA ILE A 145 18.12 4.30 33.47
C ILE A 145 17.72 4.95 34.79
N SER A 146 17.67 4.17 35.90
CA SER A 146 17.29 4.69 37.22
C SER A 146 18.25 5.76 37.72
N LYS A 147 19.52 5.70 37.37
CA LYS A 147 20.56 6.66 37.79
C LYS A 147 20.70 7.86 36.84
N SER A 148 19.97 7.92 35.75
CA SER A 148 20.08 8.98 34.71
C SER A 148 19.66 10.37 35.21
N LYS A 149 18.96 10.45 36.31
CA LYS A 149 18.34 11.70 36.88
C LYS A 149 17.27 12.32 35.95
N MET A 150 16.88 11.63 34.88
CA MET A 150 15.77 12.07 34.02
C MET A 150 14.44 11.90 34.75
N SER A 151 13.49 12.79 34.47
CA SER A 151 12.14 12.64 34.95
C SER A 151 11.44 11.42 34.32
N VAL A 152 10.42 10.91 34.96
CA VAL A 152 9.58 9.84 34.39
C VAL A 152 8.98 10.30 33.06
N SER A 153 8.57 11.56 32.94
CA SER A 153 8.04 12.14 31.71
C SER A 153 9.05 12.07 30.58
N ASP A 154 10.32 12.45 30.83
CA ASP A 154 11.36 12.42 29.81
C ASP A 154 11.69 10.99 29.37
N LEU A 155 11.75 10.05 30.33
CA LEU A 155 11.96 8.64 30.01
C LEU A 155 10.84 8.06 29.16
N VAL A 156 9.59 8.37 29.48
CA VAL A 156 8.41 7.92 28.71
C VAL A 156 8.42 8.58 27.32
N SER A 157 8.67 9.88 27.22
CA SER A 157 8.74 10.60 25.95
C SER A 157 9.84 10.04 25.04
N THR A 158 11.02 9.74 25.60
CA THR A 158 12.13 9.13 24.86
C THR A 158 11.78 7.75 24.35
N ALA A 159 11.19 6.91 25.18
CA ALA A 159 10.76 5.57 24.80
C ALA A 159 9.69 5.62 23.69
N TRP A 160 8.71 6.50 23.84
CA TRP A 160 7.66 6.70 22.84
C TRP A 160 8.23 7.22 21.53
N ALA A 161 9.05 8.26 21.54
CA ALA A 161 9.66 8.84 20.34
C ALA A 161 10.56 7.82 19.60
N SER A 162 11.24 6.93 20.33
CA SER A 162 12.06 5.88 19.71
C SER A 162 11.23 4.78 19.04
N ALA A 163 9.99 4.54 19.47
CA ALA A 163 9.14 3.45 18.98
C ALA A 163 8.06 3.92 17.98
N SER A 164 7.44 5.09 18.23
CA SER A 164 6.24 5.52 17.50
C SER A 164 6.47 5.84 16.02
N THR A 165 7.68 6.17 15.63
CA THR A 165 8.05 6.56 14.27
C THR A 165 8.68 5.42 13.46
N PHE A 166 8.78 4.23 14.03
CA PHE A 166 9.39 3.11 13.33
C PHE A 166 8.53 2.63 12.17
N ARG A 167 9.16 2.52 11.00
CA ARG A 167 8.56 1.96 9.80
C ARG A 167 9.43 0.80 9.28
N GLY A 168 8.84 -0.39 9.18
CA GLY A 168 9.55 -1.59 8.75
C GLY A 168 10.09 -1.50 7.33
N SER A 169 9.39 -0.81 6.42
CA SER A 169 9.74 -0.74 5.00
C SER A 169 11.01 0.05 4.70
N ASP A 170 11.35 1.05 5.51
CA ASP A 170 12.54 1.91 5.32
C ASP A 170 13.42 1.99 6.57
N LYS A 171 13.07 1.24 7.61
CA LYS A 171 13.78 1.20 8.91
C LYS A 171 13.94 2.57 9.57
N ARG A 172 13.08 3.52 9.23
CA ARG A 172 13.10 4.86 9.83
C ARG A 172 12.34 4.88 11.14
N GLY A 173 12.85 5.68 12.07
CA GLY A 173 12.26 5.88 13.39
C GLY A 173 12.34 4.64 14.28
N GLY A 174 11.64 4.68 15.40
CA GLY A 174 11.43 3.58 16.34
C GLY A 174 12.65 2.96 16.96
N ALA A 175 12.44 1.90 17.71
CA ALA A 175 13.46 1.16 18.43
C ALA A 175 14.45 0.41 17.53
N ASN A 176 14.05 0.08 16.31
CA ASN A 176 14.96 -0.58 15.36
C ASN A 176 15.96 0.42 14.79
N GLY A 177 17.14 0.46 15.38
CA GLY A 177 18.23 1.36 15.02
C GLY A 177 18.28 2.66 15.80
N ALA A 178 17.39 2.88 16.80
CA ALA A 178 17.40 4.05 17.67
C ALA A 178 17.57 5.38 16.93
N ARG A 179 16.81 5.59 15.87
CA ARG A 179 17.02 6.70 14.91
C ARG A 179 16.80 8.09 15.48
N ILE A 180 16.27 8.20 16.71
CA ILE A 180 16.18 9.50 17.39
C ILE A 180 17.57 10.16 17.60
N MET A 181 18.65 9.38 17.51
CA MET A 181 20.02 9.89 17.57
C MET A 181 20.55 10.35 16.20
N LEU A 182 19.83 10.06 15.12
CA LEU A 182 20.26 10.27 13.74
C LEU A 182 19.42 11.35 13.03
N GLU A 183 20.00 11.99 12.02
CA GLU A 183 19.27 12.91 11.16
C GLU A 183 18.17 12.19 10.34
N PRO A 184 17.03 12.86 10.15
CA PRO A 184 16.60 14.17 10.67
C PRO A 184 15.95 14.09 12.07
N GLN A 185 15.69 12.89 12.59
CA GLN A 185 14.90 12.66 13.79
C GLN A 185 15.50 13.30 15.04
N LYS A 186 16.83 13.33 15.17
CA LYS A 186 17.48 13.93 16.34
C LYS A 186 17.13 15.42 16.56
N ASN A 187 16.77 16.13 15.48
CA ASN A 187 16.45 17.55 15.52
C ASN A 187 14.94 17.82 15.64
N TRP A 188 14.13 16.79 15.70
CA TRP A 188 12.69 16.99 15.88
C TRP A 188 12.39 17.49 17.30
N LYS A 189 11.54 18.52 17.39
CA LYS A 189 11.15 19.11 18.67
C LYS A 189 10.63 18.07 19.70
N VAL A 190 9.95 17.03 19.22
CA VAL A 190 9.41 15.95 20.07
C VAL A 190 10.52 15.12 20.74
N ASN A 191 11.70 15.09 20.17
CA ASN A 191 12.86 14.38 20.71
C ASN A 191 13.67 15.21 21.72
N ASN A 192 13.26 16.45 21.96
CA ASN A 192 13.87 17.36 22.94
C ASN A 192 15.41 17.41 22.77
N PRO A 193 15.90 17.84 21.58
CA PRO A 193 17.31 17.86 21.24
C PRO A 193 18.14 18.79 22.17
#